data_3d589d1a2ab5b540ebc5a235aebc44a1
#
_entry.id   3d589d1a2ab5b540ebc5a235aebc44a1
#
_cell.length_a   1.000
_cell.length_b   1.000
_cell.length_c   1.000
_cell.angle_alpha   90.00
_cell.angle_beta   90.00
_cell.angle_gamma   90.00
#
_symmetry.space_group_name_H-M   'P 1'
#
loop_
_entity.id
_entity.type
_entity.pdbx_description
1 polymer ?
#
loop_
_entity_poly.entity_id
_entity_poly.type
_entity_poly.pdbx_seq_one_letter_code
_entity_poly.pdbx_strand_id
1 'polypeptide(L)'
;LWMDFVKKLIGFILLAMSIYIIRPLMSDLLFFSMLLAILVFSAIFSIRKKQVFLYTQRKNFFALLILFIIAGTLLISNISSELKRDDQGGSVSFNNVRSLAELKLELQTLSNVPTMLDFYADWCVACLEYEKYTFANPEVVIAMKKFNLIKADVTDNNNEDRILLETFSLFGPPAILFFDKEGNHLKQFDVVG
;
A
#
# COMPACT_ATOMS: atom_id res chain seq x y z
N LEU A 1 25.67 18.24 -27.98
CA LEU A 1 26.00 16.95 -27.35
C LEU A 1 25.55 16.88 -25.88
N TRP A 2 25.96 17.82 -25.02
CA TRP A 2 25.56 17.86 -23.61
C TRP A 2 24.05 18.11 -23.45
N MET A 3 23.50 19.05 -24.18
CA MET A 3 22.09 19.43 -24.12
C MET A 3 21.16 18.31 -24.59
N ASP A 4 21.57 17.48 -25.55
CA ASP A 4 20.82 16.32 -26.03
C ASP A 4 20.83 15.18 -25.00
N PHE A 5 21.91 15.03 -24.25
CA PHE A 5 22.00 14.10 -23.15
C PHE A 5 21.04 14.49 -21.99
N VAL A 6 21.05 15.78 -21.61
CA VAL A 6 20.19 16.32 -20.54
C VAL A 6 18.71 16.18 -20.92
N LYS A 7 18.31 16.50 -22.16
CA LYS A 7 16.93 16.31 -22.64
C LYS A 7 16.47 14.86 -22.55
N LYS A 8 17.33 13.91 -22.95
CA LYS A 8 17.02 12.47 -22.86
C LYS A 8 16.90 12.02 -21.40
N LEU A 9 17.79 12.48 -20.53
CA LEU A 9 17.79 12.15 -19.11
C LEU A 9 16.50 12.64 -18.42
N ILE A 10 16.10 13.88 -18.67
CA ILE A 10 14.85 14.45 -18.15
C ILE A 10 13.63 13.65 -18.67
N GLY A 11 13.62 13.28 -19.96
CA GLY A 11 12.57 12.45 -20.55
C GLY A 11 12.43 11.09 -19.84
N PHE A 12 13.56 10.44 -19.54
CA PHE A 12 13.55 9.16 -18.79
C PHE A 12 13.06 9.32 -17.36
N ILE A 13 13.45 10.40 -16.67
CA ILE A 13 12.98 10.67 -15.29
C ILE A 13 11.47 10.90 -15.26
N LEU A 14 10.94 11.71 -16.20
CA LEU A 14 9.51 11.96 -16.28
C LEU A 14 8.72 10.68 -16.60
N LEU A 15 9.24 9.82 -17.46
CA LEU A 15 8.63 8.54 -17.81
C LEU A 15 8.63 7.57 -16.61
N ALA A 16 9.72 7.51 -15.85
CA ALA A 16 9.82 6.71 -14.63
C ALA A 16 8.85 7.19 -13.55
N MET A 17 8.72 8.51 -13.35
CA MET A 17 7.76 9.11 -12.42
C MET A 17 6.31 8.83 -12.84
N SER A 18 6.00 8.89 -14.14
CA SER A 18 4.67 8.54 -14.65
C SER A 18 4.30 7.09 -14.35
N ILE A 19 5.24 6.15 -14.56
CA ILE A 19 5.04 4.73 -14.26
C ILE A 19 4.87 4.51 -12.75
N TYR A 20 5.61 5.23 -11.92
CA TYR A 20 5.51 5.14 -10.47
C TYR A 20 4.14 5.62 -9.94
N ILE A 21 3.59 6.70 -10.50
CA ILE A 21 2.28 7.25 -10.12
C ILE A 21 1.13 6.31 -10.52
N ILE A 22 1.27 5.58 -11.63
CA ILE A 22 0.23 4.65 -12.12
C ILE A 22 0.25 3.31 -11.36
N ARG A 23 1.34 2.98 -10.68
CA ARG A 23 1.52 1.69 -9.98
C ARG A 23 0.36 1.32 -9.03
N PRO A 24 -0.16 2.21 -8.16
CA PRO A 24 -1.25 1.85 -7.23
C PRO A 24 -2.61 1.59 -7.92
N LEU A 25 -2.78 2.02 -9.19
CA LEU A 25 -4.01 1.77 -9.95
C LEU A 25 -3.98 0.46 -10.77
N MET A 26 -2.82 -0.22 -10.82
CA MET A 26 -2.65 -1.43 -11.63
C MET A 26 -2.37 -2.64 -10.75
N SER A 27 -3.00 -3.78 -11.06
CA SER A 27 -2.63 -5.05 -10.45
C SER A 27 -1.18 -5.42 -10.81
N ASP A 28 -0.47 -6.07 -9.89
CA ASP A 28 0.93 -6.48 -10.08
C ASP A 28 1.13 -7.28 -11.38
N LEU A 29 0.16 -8.12 -11.73
CA LEU A 29 0.18 -8.91 -12.97
C LEU A 29 0.21 -8.03 -14.23
N LEU A 30 -0.62 -6.97 -14.28
CA LEU A 30 -0.67 -6.04 -15.42
C LEU A 30 0.62 -5.21 -15.50
N PHE A 31 1.17 -4.80 -14.36
CA PHE A 31 2.43 -4.06 -14.33
C PHE A 31 3.60 -4.88 -14.88
N PHE A 32 3.74 -6.15 -14.45
CA PHE A 32 4.79 -7.04 -14.94
C PHE A 32 4.60 -7.40 -16.42
N SER A 33 3.36 -7.59 -16.88
CA SER A 33 3.08 -7.87 -18.30
C SER A 33 3.45 -6.68 -19.20
N MET A 34 3.19 -5.46 -18.76
CA MET A 34 3.55 -4.24 -19.48
C MET A 34 5.07 -4.05 -19.55
N LEU A 35 5.79 -4.30 -18.46
CA LEU A 35 7.26 -4.28 -18.45
C LEU A 35 7.84 -5.33 -19.41
N LEU A 36 7.30 -6.53 -19.40
CA LEU A 36 7.71 -7.59 -20.31
C LEU A 36 7.45 -7.22 -21.77
N ALA A 37 6.30 -6.63 -22.08
CA ALA A 37 5.97 -6.15 -23.43
C ALA A 37 6.94 -5.07 -23.91
N ILE A 38 7.32 -4.12 -23.06
CA ILE A 38 8.31 -3.07 -23.39
C ILE A 38 9.68 -3.68 -23.67
N LEU A 39 10.12 -4.68 -22.86
CA LEU A 39 11.39 -5.39 -23.06
C LEU A 39 11.40 -6.18 -24.38
N VAL A 40 10.32 -6.90 -24.68
CA VAL A 40 10.17 -7.65 -25.94
C VAL A 40 10.15 -6.71 -27.14
N PHE A 41 9.41 -5.61 -27.07
CA PHE A 41 9.36 -4.60 -28.13
C PHE A 41 10.73 -3.96 -28.36
N SER A 42 11.44 -3.60 -27.29
CA SER A 42 12.81 -3.06 -27.35
C SER A 42 13.79 -4.05 -27.98
N ALA A 43 13.67 -5.34 -27.65
CA ALA A 43 14.48 -6.40 -28.24
C ALA A 43 14.20 -6.56 -29.75
N ILE A 44 12.91 -6.62 -30.14
CA ILE A 44 12.51 -6.74 -31.56
C ILE A 44 12.96 -5.53 -32.37
N PHE A 45 12.77 -4.31 -31.84
CA PHE A 45 13.21 -3.08 -32.49
C PHE A 45 14.74 -3.03 -32.66
N SER A 46 15.48 -3.59 -31.71
CA SER A 46 16.94 -3.69 -31.76
C SER A 46 17.43 -4.67 -32.81
N ILE A 47 16.69 -5.75 -33.08
CA ILE A 47 17.05 -6.76 -34.10
C ILE A 47 16.83 -6.20 -35.53
N ARG A 48 15.82 -5.32 -35.71
CA ARG A 48 15.47 -4.76 -37.03
C ARG A 48 16.45 -3.71 -37.55
N LYS A 49 17.20 -3.04 -36.68
CA LYS A 49 18.26 -2.11 -37.10
C LYS A 49 19.59 -2.87 -37.36
N LYS A 50 19.68 -3.51 -38.53
CA LYS A 50 20.94 -4.00 -39.10
C LYS A 50 21.86 -2.81 -39.40
N GLN A 51 22.75 -2.44 -38.48
CA GLN A 51 23.99 -1.77 -38.80
C GLN A 51 25.13 -2.30 -37.94
N VAL A 52 26.12 -2.79 -38.64
CA VAL A 52 27.19 -3.75 -38.32
C VAL A 52 28.28 -3.23 -37.38
N PHE A 53 28.24 -2.02 -36.86
CA PHE A 53 29.44 -1.43 -36.22
C PHE A 53 29.48 -1.46 -34.67
N LEU A 54 28.43 -1.88 -33.97
CA LEU A 54 28.39 -1.78 -32.50
C LEU A 54 28.12 -3.12 -31.77
N TYR A 55 28.45 -4.23 -32.38
CA TYR A 55 28.12 -5.57 -31.84
C TYR A 55 28.81 -5.87 -30.50
N THR A 56 30.05 -5.44 -30.30
CA THR A 56 30.83 -5.76 -29.09
C THR A 56 30.45 -4.89 -27.88
N GLN A 57 30.20 -3.62 -28.07
CA GLN A 57 29.75 -2.74 -26.97
C GLN A 57 28.31 -3.03 -26.55
N ARG A 58 27.49 -3.50 -27.46
CA ARG A 58 26.08 -3.82 -27.24
C ARG A 58 25.87 -5.05 -26.36
N LYS A 59 26.70 -6.09 -26.49
CA LYS A 59 26.68 -7.27 -25.60
C LYS A 59 26.93 -6.90 -24.16
N ASN A 60 27.89 -6.04 -23.90
CA ASN A 60 28.23 -5.61 -22.55
C ASN A 60 27.13 -4.71 -21.93
N PHE A 61 26.45 -3.88 -22.74
CA PHE A 61 25.34 -3.05 -22.27
C PHE A 61 24.11 -3.90 -21.86
N PHE A 62 23.72 -4.90 -22.66
CA PHE A 62 22.63 -5.80 -22.31
C PHE A 62 22.98 -6.71 -21.12
N ALA A 63 24.23 -7.16 -21.02
CA ALA A 63 24.67 -7.93 -19.86
C ALA A 63 24.63 -7.10 -18.56
N LEU A 64 25.05 -5.83 -18.62
CA LEU A 64 24.96 -4.89 -17.49
C LEU A 64 23.51 -4.57 -17.12
N LEU A 65 22.63 -4.42 -18.10
CA LEU A 65 21.21 -4.14 -17.88
C LEU A 65 20.50 -5.34 -17.24
N ILE A 66 20.80 -6.56 -17.68
CA ILE A 66 20.31 -7.79 -17.06
C ILE A 66 20.86 -7.95 -15.65
N LEU A 67 22.14 -7.67 -15.43
CA LEU A 67 22.77 -7.73 -14.11
C LEU A 67 22.14 -6.70 -13.15
N PHE A 68 21.81 -5.51 -13.64
CA PHE A 68 21.14 -4.46 -12.86
C PHE A 68 19.70 -4.86 -12.49
N ILE A 69 18.97 -5.51 -13.41
CA ILE A 69 17.61 -6.02 -13.14
C ILE A 69 17.68 -7.15 -12.11
N ILE A 70 18.63 -8.10 -12.24
CA ILE A 70 18.81 -9.18 -11.28
C ILE A 70 19.19 -8.63 -9.90
N ALA A 71 20.14 -7.68 -9.85
CA ALA A 71 20.53 -7.04 -8.59
C ALA A 71 19.34 -6.27 -7.97
N GLY A 72 18.55 -5.56 -8.77
CA GLY A 72 17.35 -4.87 -8.32
C GLY A 72 16.29 -5.82 -7.76
N THR A 73 16.04 -6.95 -8.43
CA THR A 73 15.07 -7.96 -7.93
C THR A 73 15.55 -8.63 -6.65
N LEU A 74 16.86 -8.91 -6.54
CA LEU A 74 17.44 -9.47 -5.31
C LEU A 74 17.41 -8.47 -4.15
N LEU A 75 17.63 -7.19 -4.40
CA LEU A 75 17.49 -6.14 -3.37
C LEU A 75 16.04 -6.00 -2.92
N ILE A 76 15.09 -6.00 -3.84
CA ILE A 76 13.66 -5.92 -3.51
C ILE A 76 13.21 -7.17 -2.73
N SER A 77 13.67 -8.37 -3.09
CA SER A 77 13.34 -9.59 -2.36
C SER A 77 13.90 -9.60 -0.93
N ASN A 78 15.11 -9.07 -0.72
CA ASN A 78 15.67 -8.92 0.62
C ASN A 78 14.92 -7.88 1.46
N ILE A 79 14.54 -6.74 0.87
CA ILE A 79 13.72 -5.72 1.54
C ILE A 79 12.33 -6.27 1.89
N SER A 80 11.72 -7.05 0.99
CA SER A 80 10.42 -7.68 1.24
C SER A 80 10.48 -8.74 2.34
N SER A 81 11.61 -9.43 2.50
CA SER A 81 11.80 -10.41 3.57
C SER A 81 12.06 -9.73 4.93
N GLU A 82 12.69 -8.58 4.95
CA GLU A 82 12.86 -7.78 6.16
C GLU A 82 11.53 -7.13 6.59
N LEU A 83 10.74 -6.60 5.65
CA LEU A 83 9.40 -6.07 5.94
C LEU A 83 8.43 -7.15 6.46
N LYS A 84 8.57 -8.40 6.02
CA LYS A 84 7.80 -9.55 6.57
C LYS A 84 8.28 -10.01 7.95
N ARG A 85 9.53 -9.71 8.32
CA ARG A 85 10.07 -10.04 9.65
C ARG A 85 9.59 -9.10 10.74
N ASP A 86 9.22 -7.87 10.39
CA ASP A 86 8.72 -6.86 11.33
C ASP A 86 7.26 -7.14 11.77
N ASP A 87 6.57 -8.07 11.07
CA ASP A 87 5.21 -8.51 11.42
C ASP A 87 5.15 -9.46 12.66
N GLN A 88 6.30 -9.77 13.28
CA GLN A 88 6.39 -10.58 14.50
C GLN A 88 6.55 -9.77 15.80
N GLY A 89 6.61 -8.46 15.71
CA GLY A 89 6.60 -7.55 16.86
C GLY A 89 5.18 -7.25 17.32
N GLY A 90 4.51 -8.20 18.00
CA GLY A 90 3.28 -7.91 18.77
C GLY A 90 2.11 -7.34 17.97
N SER A 91 1.77 -7.92 16.81
CA SER A 91 0.62 -7.48 16.02
C SER A 91 -0.66 -7.59 16.83
N VAL A 92 -1.35 -6.49 16.97
CA VAL A 92 -2.68 -6.44 17.58
C VAL A 92 -3.65 -6.99 16.53
N SER A 93 -4.48 -7.96 16.90
CA SER A 93 -5.48 -8.54 16.00
C SER A 93 -6.74 -7.69 16.00
N PHE A 94 -7.18 -7.27 14.82
CA PHE A 94 -8.45 -6.58 14.63
C PHE A 94 -9.50 -7.54 14.08
N ASN A 95 -10.74 -7.39 14.55
CA ASN A 95 -11.90 -8.01 13.93
C ASN A 95 -12.35 -7.13 12.75
N ASN A 96 -12.38 -7.69 11.54
CA ASN A 96 -12.78 -6.93 10.36
C ASN A 96 -14.30 -6.90 10.22
N VAL A 97 -14.85 -5.71 9.94
CA VAL A 97 -16.27 -5.51 9.63
C VAL A 97 -16.38 -4.83 8.27
N ARG A 98 -17.40 -5.23 7.49
CA ARG A 98 -17.64 -4.73 6.12
C ARG A 98 -19.00 -4.04 5.95
N SER A 99 -19.81 -4.02 7.00
CA SER A 99 -21.13 -3.40 6.95
C SER A 99 -21.53 -2.83 8.30
N LEU A 100 -22.47 -1.89 8.27
CA LEU A 100 -23.05 -1.34 9.50
C LEU A 100 -23.77 -2.40 10.33
N ALA A 101 -24.34 -3.42 9.68
CA ALA A 101 -25.00 -4.52 10.36
C ALA A 101 -24.01 -5.38 11.16
N GLU A 102 -22.87 -5.72 10.55
CA GLU A 102 -21.77 -6.43 11.23
C GLU A 102 -21.20 -5.62 12.39
N LEU A 103 -20.95 -4.33 12.20
CA LEU A 103 -20.46 -3.46 13.26
C LEU A 103 -21.41 -3.42 14.45
N LYS A 104 -22.72 -3.28 14.22
CA LYS A 104 -23.73 -3.28 15.28
C LYS A 104 -23.76 -4.61 16.03
N LEU A 105 -23.63 -5.72 15.32
CA LEU A 105 -23.58 -7.05 15.90
C LEU A 105 -22.36 -7.22 16.80
N GLU A 106 -21.18 -6.81 16.31
CA GLU A 106 -19.93 -6.86 17.08
C GLU A 106 -20.01 -6.00 18.36
N LEU A 107 -20.52 -4.78 18.26
CA LEU A 107 -20.70 -3.89 19.42
C LEU A 107 -21.66 -4.46 20.47
N GLN A 108 -22.68 -5.23 20.05
CA GLN A 108 -23.62 -5.89 20.95
C GLN A 108 -23.06 -7.16 21.57
N THR A 109 -22.29 -7.94 20.79
CA THR A 109 -21.76 -9.25 21.22
C THR A 109 -20.63 -9.08 22.24
N LEU A 110 -19.81 -8.04 22.08
CA LEU A 110 -18.63 -7.77 22.91
C LEU A 110 -18.91 -6.75 24.03
N SER A 111 -20.16 -6.68 24.48
CA SER A 111 -20.57 -5.89 25.65
C SER A 111 -19.74 -6.28 26.88
N ASN A 112 -19.15 -5.33 27.58
CA ASN A 112 -18.30 -5.35 28.77
C ASN A 112 -16.86 -4.85 28.56
N VAL A 113 -16.43 -4.65 27.31
CA VAL A 113 -15.09 -4.09 27.00
C VAL A 113 -15.29 -2.88 26.09
N PRO A 114 -14.62 -1.76 26.32
CA PRO A 114 -14.71 -0.63 25.41
C PRO A 114 -14.16 -1.02 24.04
N THR A 115 -14.70 -0.45 22.97
CA THR A 115 -14.33 -0.78 21.60
C THR A 115 -13.59 0.39 20.93
N MET A 116 -12.54 0.06 20.19
CA MET A 116 -11.85 0.96 19.27
C MET A 116 -12.16 0.49 17.85
N LEU A 117 -12.72 1.38 17.04
CA LEU A 117 -13.02 1.16 15.63
C LEU A 117 -12.06 1.98 14.77
N ASP A 118 -11.27 1.30 13.95
CA ASP A 118 -10.33 1.90 13.01
C ASP A 118 -10.90 1.85 11.59
N PHE A 119 -11.05 3.00 10.95
CA PHE A 119 -11.39 3.12 9.54
C PHE A 119 -10.11 3.12 8.70
N TYR A 120 -9.96 2.10 7.89
CA TYR A 120 -8.76 1.81 7.10
C TYR A 120 -9.07 1.74 5.61
N ALA A 121 -8.08 2.06 4.79
CA ALA A 121 -8.06 1.71 3.37
C ALA A 121 -6.63 1.51 2.86
N ASP A 122 -6.43 0.60 1.90
CA ASP A 122 -5.10 0.30 1.31
C ASP A 122 -4.46 1.52 0.63
N TRP A 123 -5.26 2.43 0.09
CA TRP A 123 -4.80 3.66 -0.54
C TRP A 123 -4.54 4.81 0.46
N CYS A 124 -4.86 4.63 1.74
CA CYS A 124 -4.70 5.62 2.80
C CYS A 124 -3.29 5.56 3.39
N VAL A 125 -2.39 6.43 2.94
CA VAL A 125 -0.99 6.47 3.40
C VAL A 125 -0.89 6.67 4.92
N ALA A 126 -1.72 7.55 5.49
CA ALA A 126 -1.74 7.79 6.93
C ALA A 126 -2.20 6.56 7.73
N CYS A 127 -3.12 5.74 7.17
CA CYS A 127 -3.53 4.48 7.80
C CYS A 127 -2.36 3.49 7.88
N LEU A 128 -1.58 3.36 6.79
CA LEU A 128 -0.38 2.53 6.77
C LEU A 128 0.70 3.02 7.77
N GLU A 129 0.81 4.34 7.94
CA GLU A 129 1.69 4.92 8.96
C GLU A 129 1.22 4.62 10.37
N TYR A 130 -0.09 4.65 10.65
CA TYR A 130 -0.63 4.23 11.94
C TYR A 130 -0.31 2.76 12.24
N GLU A 131 -0.53 1.87 11.29
CA GLU A 131 -0.20 0.45 11.46
C GLU A 131 1.29 0.24 11.73
N LYS A 132 2.14 0.89 10.94
CA LYS A 132 3.59 0.69 11.01
C LYS A 132 4.26 1.30 12.22
N TYR A 133 3.82 2.48 12.65
CA TYR A 133 4.54 3.24 13.68
C TYR A 133 3.76 3.37 14.99
N THR A 134 2.43 3.52 14.91
CA THR A 134 1.60 3.75 16.10
C THR A 134 1.14 2.44 16.71
N PHE A 135 0.48 1.58 15.92
CA PHE A 135 -0.07 0.31 16.42
C PHE A 135 1.00 -0.76 16.63
N ALA A 136 2.20 -0.58 16.07
CA ALA A 136 3.37 -1.41 16.35
C ALA A 136 4.17 -0.95 17.58
N ASN A 137 3.88 0.22 18.15
CA ASN A 137 4.57 0.71 19.33
C ASN A 137 4.17 -0.11 20.56
N PRO A 138 5.11 -0.67 21.35
CA PRO A 138 4.80 -1.53 22.49
C PRO A 138 3.90 -0.90 23.54
N GLU A 139 4.03 0.40 23.82
CA GLU A 139 3.17 1.12 24.77
C GLU A 139 1.74 1.22 24.26
N VAL A 140 1.57 1.50 22.96
CA VAL A 140 0.26 1.56 22.32
C VAL A 140 -0.39 0.18 22.26
N VAL A 141 0.37 -0.86 21.92
CA VAL A 141 -0.10 -2.27 21.94
C VAL A 141 -0.63 -2.65 23.32
N ILE A 142 0.08 -2.29 24.39
CA ILE A 142 -0.39 -2.55 25.77
C ILE A 142 -1.70 -1.81 26.06
N ALA A 143 -1.83 -0.57 25.61
CA ALA A 143 -3.06 0.21 25.79
C ALA A 143 -4.22 -0.38 24.98
N MET A 144 -3.98 -0.76 23.72
CA MET A 144 -4.96 -1.34 22.80
C MET A 144 -5.53 -2.69 23.28
N LYS A 145 -4.74 -3.48 24.01
CA LYS A 145 -5.21 -4.76 24.61
C LYS A 145 -6.38 -4.60 25.59
N LYS A 146 -6.69 -3.38 26.03
CA LYS A 146 -7.82 -3.08 26.90
C LYS A 146 -9.12 -2.84 26.14
N PHE A 147 -9.04 -2.80 24.82
CA PHE A 147 -10.14 -2.53 23.91
C PHE A 147 -10.47 -3.78 23.08
N ASN A 148 -11.71 -3.90 22.71
CA ASN A 148 -12.09 -4.68 21.57
C ASN A 148 -11.70 -3.91 20.31
N LEU A 149 -10.93 -4.52 19.41
CA LEU A 149 -10.37 -3.84 18.25
C LEU A 149 -11.14 -4.27 17.00
N ILE A 150 -11.79 -3.31 16.37
CA ILE A 150 -12.54 -3.49 15.13
C ILE A 150 -11.91 -2.65 14.05
N LYS A 151 -11.79 -3.19 12.83
CA LYS A 151 -11.34 -2.50 11.63
C LYS A 151 -12.46 -2.49 10.59
N ALA A 152 -12.83 -1.31 10.13
CA ALA A 152 -13.69 -1.09 8.98
C ALA A 152 -12.83 -0.80 7.75
N ASP A 153 -12.66 -1.81 6.90
CA ASP A 153 -11.91 -1.66 5.65
C ASP A 153 -12.83 -1.10 4.57
N VAL A 154 -12.57 0.15 4.19
CA VAL A 154 -13.33 0.91 3.18
C VAL A 154 -12.54 1.07 1.86
N THR A 155 -11.61 0.16 1.58
CA THR A 155 -10.75 0.20 0.39
C THR A 155 -11.54 0.22 -0.91
N ASP A 156 -12.59 -0.59 -1.00
CA ASP A 156 -13.42 -0.75 -2.20
C ASP A 156 -14.33 0.45 -2.48
N ASN A 157 -14.56 1.30 -1.48
CA ASN A 157 -15.45 2.47 -1.57
C ASN A 157 -16.84 2.13 -2.15
N ASN A 158 -17.36 0.97 -1.77
CA ASN A 158 -18.67 0.46 -2.18
C ASN A 158 -19.82 1.14 -1.40
N ASN A 159 -21.05 0.70 -1.61
CA ASN A 159 -22.21 1.31 -0.92
C ASN A 159 -22.20 1.06 0.60
N GLU A 160 -21.76 -0.11 1.05
CA GLU A 160 -21.67 -0.44 2.47
C GLU A 160 -20.61 0.42 3.17
N ASP A 161 -19.46 0.64 2.51
CA ASP A 161 -18.40 1.50 3.00
C ASP A 161 -18.89 2.94 3.18
N ARG A 162 -19.67 3.45 2.21
CA ARG A 162 -20.26 4.79 2.27
C ARG A 162 -21.27 4.93 3.40
N ILE A 163 -22.12 3.93 3.60
CA ILE A 163 -23.09 3.90 4.71
C ILE A 163 -22.35 3.92 6.05
N LEU A 164 -21.25 3.16 6.18
CA LEU A 164 -20.42 3.18 7.40
C LEU A 164 -19.84 4.58 7.64
N LEU A 165 -19.22 5.19 6.64
CA LEU A 165 -18.63 6.53 6.76
C LEU A 165 -19.69 7.58 7.07
N GLU A 166 -20.81 7.60 6.36
CA GLU A 166 -21.92 8.55 6.56
C GLU A 166 -22.55 8.43 7.95
N THR A 167 -22.67 7.20 8.48
CA THR A 167 -23.22 6.96 9.83
C THR A 167 -22.43 7.70 10.90
N PHE A 168 -21.13 7.82 10.75
CA PHE A 168 -20.24 8.52 11.68
C PHE A 168 -19.86 9.93 11.22
N SER A 169 -20.46 10.42 10.13
CA SER A 169 -20.16 11.73 9.55
C SER A 169 -18.70 11.90 9.14
N LEU A 170 -18.09 10.82 8.63
CA LEU A 170 -16.71 10.77 8.15
C LEU A 170 -16.67 10.98 6.64
N PHE A 171 -15.65 11.70 6.16
CA PHE A 171 -15.38 11.87 4.73
C PHE A 171 -14.54 10.72 4.16
N GLY A 172 -13.78 10.00 5.02
CA GLY A 172 -12.89 8.91 4.64
C GLY A 172 -11.90 8.57 5.75
N PRO A 173 -11.05 7.54 5.54
CA PRO A 173 -9.97 7.20 6.46
C PRO A 173 -8.80 8.21 6.35
N PRO A 174 -7.96 8.32 7.39
CA PRO A 174 -8.00 7.58 8.64
C PRO A 174 -9.00 8.18 9.64
N ALA A 175 -9.68 7.32 10.37
CA ALA A 175 -10.47 7.74 11.53
C ALA A 175 -10.48 6.63 12.59
N ILE A 176 -10.28 7.01 13.86
CA ILE A 176 -10.33 6.10 14.99
C ILE A 176 -11.45 6.58 15.91
N LEU A 177 -12.46 5.72 16.11
CA LEU A 177 -13.61 6.01 16.95
C LEU A 177 -13.61 5.13 18.19
N PHE A 178 -14.15 5.64 19.28
CA PHE A 178 -14.21 4.93 20.54
C PHE A 178 -15.66 4.74 21.01
N PHE A 179 -15.95 3.55 21.54
CA PHE A 179 -17.24 3.19 22.11
C PHE A 179 -17.06 2.74 23.56
N ASP A 180 -18.02 3.07 24.41
CA ASP A 180 -18.05 2.56 25.77
C ASP A 180 -18.44 1.06 25.81
N LYS A 181 -18.55 0.52 27.02
CA LYS A 181 -18.90 -0.90 27.23
C LYS A 181 -20.34 -1.23 26.86
N GLU A 182 -21.18 -0.22 26.78
CA GLU A 182 -22.58 -0.28 26.38
C GLU A 182 -22.78 -0.09 24.87
N GLY A 183 -21.69 0.19 24.14
CA GLY A 183 -21.70 0.41 22.69
C GLY A 183 -22.07 1.83 22.29
N ASN A 184 -22.08 2.81 23.21
CA ASN A 184 -22.34 4.18 22.89
C ASN A 184 -21.07 4.87 22.36
N HIS A 185 -21.22 5.64 21.29
CA HIS A 185 -20.12 6.36 20.65
C HIS A 185 -19.61 7.53 21.51
N LEU A 186 -18.33 7.54 21.82
CA LEU A 186 -17.65 8.54 22.63
C LEU A 186 -16.98 9.60 21.74
N LYS A 187 -17.78 10.40 21.05
CA LYS A 187 -17.31 11.39 20.03
C LYS A 187 -16.18 12.30 20.47
N GLN A 188 -16.09 12.61 21.77
CA GLN A 188 -15.02 13.49 22.30
C GLN A 188 -13.62 12.88 22.25
N PHE A 189 -13.51 11.58 21.97
CA PHE A 189 -12.24 10.85 21.85
C PHE A 189 -11.90 10.49 20.41
N ASP A 190 -12.75 10.82 19.44
CA ASP A 190 -12.50 10.53 18.04
C ASP A 190 -11.21 11.18 17.55
N VAL A 191 -10.43 10.42 16.80
CA VAL A 191 -9.25 10.90 16.09
C VAL A 191 -9.56 10.82 14.61
N VAL A 192 -9.68 11.98 13.96
CA VAL A 192 -9.97 12.08 12.53
C VAL A 192 -8.83 12.87 11.89
N GLY A 193 -8.21 12.30 10.82
CA GLY A 193 -7.07 12.86 10.09
C GLY A 193 -7.46 13.64 8.85
#